data_e5609dcd29efccd243b21bca41d0e439
#
_entry.id   e5609dcd29efccd243b21bca41d0e439
#
_cell.length_a   1.000
_cell.length_b   1.000
_cell.length_c   1.000
_cell.angle_alpha   90.00
_cell.angle_beta   90.00
_cell.angle_gamma   90.00
#
_symmetry.space_group_name_H-M   'P 1'
#
loop_
_entity.id
_entity.type
_entity.pdbx_description
1 polymer ?
#
loop_
_entity_poly.entity_id
_entity_poly.type
_entity_poly.pdbx_seq_one_letter_code
_entity_poly.pdbx_strand_id
1 'polypeptide(L)'
;MLSRENNELLTRVERGTPMGSAMRRYWIPALLAWELPAPDCPPVRVKLLGEELVAFRDSRDRIGLIDEHCPHRRASLFFGRNEECGLRCVYHGWKFDVDGRCVDMMNEPESLHFKEKISVASYATVEVGGVIWAYLGAPEQRPALPTFAWTQAPATHRHVSKVVQETNWLQGLEGGVDTSHAPIMHRVFKADSTRPGFKPTHPFVRSKAPTLVVDVTDYGYQYASLRPLDEANIHVRTYQFILPFHQIRPSQSEGGHPIMSGHIWVPMDDENTMVFNWDYSETAPLTDDDRLERRLGNGPLDVDQGTFRSTRNRRNNYMLDRQVQKTESFTGIEGINTQDRAIQESMGRIVYRSREHLGPADKAVIQARRLLLHAVKTVSEGGTPRGVAGTYYALRAVEGVLPRDADWREALTPEMSATRIEQTV
;
A
#
# COMPACT_ATOMS: atom_id res chain seq x y z
N MET A 1 5.73 -24.58 1.94
CA MET A 1 5.50 -24.19 3.35
C MET A 1 6.65 -23.31 3.81
N LEU A 2 6.35 -22.28 4.57
CA LEU A 2 7.36 -21.43 5.21
C LEU A 2 7.70 -22.03 6.59
N SER A 3 8.97 -22.05 6.98
CA SER A 3 9.32 -22.45 8.35
C SER A 3 8.78 -21.44 9.36
N ARG A 4 8.63 -21.85 10.62
CA ARG A 4 8.21 -20.93 11.70
C ARG A 4 9.17 -19.74 11.83
N GLU A 5 10.45 -20.00 11.77
CA GLU A 5 11.50 -18.99 11.84
C GLU A 5 11.39 -17.97 10.69
N ASN A 6 11.26 -18.45 9.44
CA ASN A 6 11.08 -17.58 8.29
C ASN A 6 9.75 -16.80 8.34
N ASN A 7 8.70 -17.38 8.94
CA ASN A 7 7.45 -16.67 9.17
C ASN A 7 7.67 -15.49 10.14
N GLU A 8 8.34 -15.71 11.26
CA GLU A 8 8.69 -14.64 12.20
C GLU A 8 9.59 -13.58 11.54
N LEU A 9 10.62 -14.00 10.78
CA LEU A 9 11.49 -13.07 10.05
C LEU A 9 10.72 -12.13 9.12
N LEU A 10 9.67 -12.61 8.43
CA LEU A 10 8.90 -11.81 7.49
C LEU A 10 7.79 -10.99 8.12
N THR A 11 7.25 -11.42 9.25
CA THR A 11 6.03 -10.81 9.81
C THR A 11 6.30 -9.76 10.88
N ARG A 12 7.47 -9.81 11.54
CA ARG A 12 7.86 -8.84 12.58
C ARG A 12 8.53 -7.63 11.96
N VAL A 13 7.94 -6.45 12.15
CA VAL A 13 8.33 -5.20 11.46
C VAL A 13 8.79 -4.09 12.40
N GLU A 14 8.66 -4.28 13.70
CA GLU A 14 9.04 -3.29 14.70
C GLU A 14 10.55 -2.99 14.68
N ARG A 15 10.93 -1.92 15.35
CA ARG A 15 12.34 -1.51 15.45
C ARG A 15 13.19 -2.64 16.06
N GLY A 16 14.32 -2.93 15.41
CA GLY A 16 15.24 -4.00 15.83
C GLY A 16 14.91 -5.38 15.26
N THR A 17 13.79 -5.56 14.59
CA THR A 17 13.50 -6.80 13.86
C THR A 17 14.18 -6.81 12.49
N PRO A 18 14.54 -7.99 11.95
CA PRO A 18 15.20 -8.07 10.65
C PRO A 18 14.37 -7.48 9.49
N MET A 19 13.07 -7.79 9.41
CA MET A 19 12.19 -7.21 8.38
C MET A 19 11.97 -5.72 8.62
N GLY A 20 11.79 -5.29 9.86
CA GLY A 20 11.68 -3.87 10.20
C GLY A 20 12.93 -3.08 9.76
N SER A 21 14.12 -3.65 9.93
CA SER A 21 15.37 -3.06 9.44
C SER A 21 15.44 -3.01 7.91
N ALA A 22 14.98 -4.06 7.23
CA ALA A 22 14.89 -4.09 5.77
C ALA A 22 13.91 -3.06 5.23
N MET A 23 12.71 -2.94 5.82
CA MET A 23 11.69 -1.99 5.38
C MET A 23 12.12 -0.53 5.55
N ARG A 24 12.88 -0.22 6.58
CA ARG A 24 13.43 1.13 6.81
C ARG A 24 14.43 1.59 5.74
N ARG A 25 14.82 0.72 4.82
CA ARG A 25 15.66 1.08 3.67
C ARG A 25 14.85 1.69 2.51
N TYR A 26 13.51 1.68 2.59
CA TYR A 26 12.60 2.17 1.56
C TYR A 26 11.84 3.40 2.03
N TRP A 27 11.40 4.22 1.06
CA TRP A 27 10.38 5.22 1.33
C TRP A 27 9.03 4.55 1.53
N ILE A 28 8.29 4.99 2.53
CA ILE A 28 7.03 4.41 2.98
C ILE A 28 5.92 5.46 2.91
N PRO A 29 4.77 5.20 2.27
CA PRO A 29 3.62 6.08 2.38
C PRO A 29 3.16 6.20 3.83
N ALA A 30 3.01 7.42 4.32
CA ALA A 30 2.62 7.68 5.71
C ALA A 30 1.19 8.23 5.81
N LEU A 31 0.86 9.23 4.99
CA LEU A 31 -0.40 9.97 5.03
C LEU A 31 -0.87 10.30 3.63
N LEU A 32 -2.17 10.54 3.47
CA LEU A 32 -2.69 11.28 2.33
C LEU A 32 -2.43 12.78 2.55
N ALA A 33 -2.07 13.51 1.51
CA ALA A 33 -1.69 14.92 1.64
C ALA A 33 -2.81 15.79 2.24
N TRP A 34 -4.07 15.45 1.96
CA TRP A 34 -5.23 16.16 2.49
C TRP A 34 -5.44 16.01 4.01
N GLU A 35 -4.74 15.08 4.68
CA GLU A 35 -4.79 14.97 6.14
C GLU A 35 -4.04 16.12 6.84
N LEU A 36 -3.13 16.78 6.11
CA LEU A 36 -2.43 17.98 6.55
C LEU A 36 -2.64 19.12 5.52
N PRO A 37 -3.86 19.68 5.42
CA PRO A 37 -4.29 20.49 4.27
C PRO A 37 -3.66 21.87 4.20
N ALA A 38 -3.15 22.41 5.30
CA ALA A 38 -2.63 23.78 5.36
C ALA A 38 -1.59 23.92 6.48
N PRO A 39 -0.72 24.96 6.41
CA PRO A 39 0.14 25.34 7.52
C PRO A 39 -0.65 25.50 8.83
N ASP A 40 -0.03 25.09 9.92
CA ASP A 40 -0.59 25.15 11.29
C ASP A 40 -1.91 24.39 11.49
N CYS A 41 -2.28 23.49 10.55
CA CYS A 41 -3.43 22.59 10.74
C CYS A 41 -3.20 21.66 11.94
N PRO A 42 -4.27 21.03 12.47
CA PRO A 42 -4.15 20.06 13.55
C PRO A 42 -3.18 18.91 13.20
N PRO A 43 -2.33 18.47 14.14
CA PRO A 43 -1.44 17.34 13.92
C PRO A 43 -2.22 16.03 13.80
N VAL A 44 -1.63 15.04 13.11
CA VAL A 44 -2.22 13.75 12.85
C VAL A 44 -1.34 12.64 13.40
N ARG A 45 -1.94 11.63 14.05
CA ARG A 45 -1.22 10.43 14.48
C ARG A 45 -0.88 9.54 13.30
N VAL A 46 0.33 9.02 13.31
CA VAL A 46 0.84 8.08 12.31
C VAL A 46 1.48 6.90 13.02
N LYS A 47 1.11 5.68 12.62
CA LYS A 47 1.78 4.48 13.12
C LYS A 47 2.45 3.77 11.96
N LEU A 48 3.77 3.64 12.00
CA LEU A 48 4.59 3.02 10.96
C LEU A 48 5.61 2.06 11.59
N LEU A 49 5.65 0.81 11.13
CA LEU A 49 6.61 -0.19 11.57
C LEU A 49 6.71 -0.28 13.11
N GLY A 50 5.56 -0.21 13.80
CA GLY A 50 5.46 -0.25 15.26
C GLY A 50 5.75 1.07 15.97
N GLU A 51 6.22 2.10 15.27
CA GLU A 51 6.52 3.40 15.88
C GLU A 51 5.25 4.29 15.93
N GLU A 52 5.00 4.88 17.09
CA GLU A 52 3.95 5.88 17.30
C GLU A 52 4.53 7.26 17.01
N LEU A 53 4.00 7.89 15.96
CA LEU A 53 4.49 9.14 15.42
C LEU A 53 3.36 10.18 15.36
N VAL A 54 3.74 11.43 15.27
CA VAL A 54 2.83 12.55 14.97
C VAL A 54 3.37 13.32 13.76
N ALA A 55 2.49 13.57 12.81
CA ALA A 55 2.77 14.41 11.65
C ALA A 55 2.10 15.78 11.80
N PHE A 56 2.76 16.81 11.34
CA PHE A 56 2.24 18.18 11.33
C PHE A 56 2.81 18.99 10.16
N ARG A 57 2.09 19.99 9.72
CA ARG A 57 2.56 20.95 8.71
C ARG A 57 2.80 22.27 9.41
N ASP A 58 4.05 22.69 9.47
CA ASP A 58 4.43 23.89 10.21
C ASP A 58 4.01 25.21 9.50
N SER A 59 4.21 26.34 10.16
CA SER A 59 3.84 27.68 9.65
C SER A 59 4.58 28.06 8.34
N ARG A 60 5.64 27.35 7.97
CA ARG A 60 6.39 27.51 6.70
C ARG A 60 6.09 26.43 5.67
N ASP A 61 4.97 25.74 5.82
CA ASP A 61 4.53 24.67 4.91
C ASP A 61 5.45 23.44 4.86
N ARG A 62 6.31 23.23 5.86
CA ARG A 62 7.17 22.06 5.97
C ARG A 62 6.46 20.97 6.76
N ILE A 63 6.65 19.72 6.35
CA ILE A 63 6.05 18.56 7.01
C ILE A 63 7.04 17.97 8.00
N GLY A 64 6.67 17.94 9.28
CA GLY A 64 7.35 17.21 10.32
C GLY A 64 6.69 15.85 10.59
N LEU A 65 7.51 14.83 10.78
CA LEU A 65 7.09 13.52 11.27
C LEU A 65 8.03 13.13 12.41
N ILE A 66 7.52 13.19 13.64
CA ILE A 66 8.33 13.05 14.86
C ILE A 66 7.71 12.03 15.81
N ASP A 67 8.51 11.56 16.81
CA ASP A 67 7.98 10.72 17.91
C ASP A 67 6.76 11.40 18.54
N GLU A 68 5.69 10.64 18.75
CA GLU A 68 4.44 11.19 19.33
C GLU A 68 4.64 11.69 20.76
N HIS A 69 5.61 11.16 21.49
CA HIS A 69 5.72 11.38 22.94
C HIS A 69 6.81 12.38 23.32
N CYS A 70 6.38 13.50 23.87
CA CYS A 70 7.27 14.53 24.43
C CYS A 70 8.30 13.90 25.40
N PRO A 71 9.61 14.12 25.21
CA PRO A 71 10.66 13.47 26.00
C PRO A 71 10.69 13.96 27.46
N HIS A 72 10.01 15.04 27.78
CA HIS A 72 9.96 15.54 29.17
C HIS A 72 9.26 14.52 30.10
N ARG A 73 7.99 14.17 29.82
CA ARG A 73 7.17 13.26 30.65
C ARG A 73 6.22 12.40 29.84
N ARG A 74 6.54 12.11 28.59
CA ARG A 74 5.81 11.22 27.67
C ARG A 74 4.36 11.64 27.37
N ALA A 75 4.01 12.93 27.52
CA ALA A 75 2.71 13.41 27.03
C ALA A 75 2.67 13.35 25.49
N SER A 76 1.54 12.92 24.94
CA SER A 76 1.36 12.87 23.47
C SER A 76 1.36 14.27 22.85
N LEU A 77 2.20 14.47 21.87
CA LEU A 77 2.29 15.70 21.07
C LEU A 77 1.11 15.85 20.10
N PHE A 78 0.30 14.81 19.92
CA PHE A 78 -0.96 14.92 19.17
C PHE A 78 -1.90 15.97 19.78
N PHE A 79 -1.89 16.12 21.09
CA PHE A 79 -2.66 17.17 21.78
C PHE A 79 -1.97 18.54 21.74
N GLY A 80 -0.80 18.61 21.08
CA GLY A 80 0.04 19.79 21.00
C GLY A 80 -0.57 20.90 20.14
N ARG A 81 0.01 22.09 20.28
CA ARG A 81 -0.31 23.25 19.46
C ARG A 81 0.69 23.32 18.31
N ASN A 82 0.20 23.26 17.10
CA ASN A 82 1.00 23.49 15.90
C ASN A 82 1.03 24.99 15.64
N GLU A 83 2.14 25.64 15.94
CA GLU A 83 2.27 27.10 15.90
C GLU A 83 3.73 27.54 15.77
N GLU A 84 3.99 28.66 15.11
CA GLU A 84 5.31 29.29 15.04
C GLU A 84 6.42 28.30 14.65
N CYS A 85 6.22 27.60 13.56
CA CYS A 85 7.16 26.63 12.99
C CYS A 85 7.51 25.43 13.89
N GLY A 86 6.58 24.97 14.74
CA GLY A 86 6.82 23.79 15.57
C GLY A 86 5.58 23.30 16.29
N LEU A 87 5.68 22.07 16.81
CA LEU A 87 4.65 21.43 17.59
C LEU A 87 4.94 21.56 19.08
N ARG A 88 4.08 22.29 19.79
CA ARG A 88 4.25 22.61 21.20
C ARG A 88 3.46 21.66 22.09
N CYS A 89 4.15 20.99 23.01
CA CYS A 89 3.53 20.18 24.03
C CYS A 89 2.69 21.04 24.99
N VAL A 90 1.42 20.72 25.16
CA VAL A 90 0.51 21.48 26.03
C VAL A 90 0.76 21.28 27.52
N TYR A 91 1.59 20.30 27.90
CA TYR A 91 1.83 20.01 29.31
C TYR A 91 2.78 21.02 29.97
N HIS A 92 3.96 21.27 29.34
CA HIS A 92 4.96 22.21 29.88
C HIS A 92 5.56 23.18 28.84
N GLY A 93 4.96 23.24 27.64
CA GLY A 93 5.34 24.20 26.61
C GLY A 93 6.61 23.88 25.83
N TRP A 94 7.15 22.66 25.93
CA TRP A 94 8.29 22.28 25.10
C TRP A 94 7.86 22.19 23.62
N LYS A 95 8.57 22.87 22.72
CA LYS A 95 8.24 22.97 21.31
C LYS A 95 9.31 22.33 20.45
N PHE A 96 8.89 21.50 19.50
CA PHE A 96 9.77 20.75 18.59
C PHE A 96 9.54 21.20 17.15
N ASP A 97 10.63 21.44 16.42
CA ASP A 97 10.57 21.74 14.99
C ASP A 97 10.37 20.45 14.14
N VAL A 98 10.31 20.61 12.81
CA VAL A 98 10.14 19.48 11.87
C VAL A 98 11.32 18.50 11.88
N ASP A 99 12.48 18.94 12.34
CA ASP A 99 13.68 18.12 12.50
C ASP A 99 13.77 17.45 13.90
N GLY A 100 12.75 17.62 14.73
CA GLY A 100 12.67 17.06 16.08
C GLY A 100 13.51 17.80 17.12
N ARG A 101 14.10 18.95 16.80
CA ARG A 101 14.89 19.73 17.75
C ARG A 101 13.96 20.48 18.69
N CYS A 102 14.31 20.53 19.98
CA CYS A 102 13.59 21.40 20.92
C CYS A 102 14.01 22.85 20.70
N VAL A 103 13.05 23.68 20.27
CA VAL A 103 13.30 25.10 19.93
C VAL A 103 12.83 26.06 21.00
N ASP A 104 11.97 25.61 21.93
CA ASP A 104 11.48 26.41 23.04
C ASP A 104 11.09 25.53 24.24
N MET A 105 11.27 26.10 25.48
CA MET A 105 10.92 25.45 26.74
C MET A 105 10.34 26.52 27.71
N MET A 106 9.01 26.63 27.78
CA MET A 106 8.36 27.69 28.58
C MET A 106 8.59 27.55 30.10
N ASN A 107 8.90 26.35 30.58
CA ASN A 107 9.07 26.08 32.00
C ASN A 107 10.53 26.04 32.47
N GLU A 108 11.49 26.26 31.55
CA GLU A 108 12.93 26.20 31.88
C GLU A 108 13.58 27.58 31.66
N PRO A 109 14.49 27.98 32.53
CA PRO A 109 15.27 29.21 32.35
C PRO A 109 16.15 29.13 31.08
N GLU A 110 16.04 30.15 30.22
CA GLU A 110 16.80 30.18 28.96
C GLU A 110 18.31 30.14 29.18
N SER A 111 18.80 30.70 30.27
CA SER A 111 20.22 30.72 30.65
C SER A 111 20.85 29.34 30.86
N LEU A 112 20.05 28.29 31.00
CA LEU A 112 20.53 26.92 31.15
C LEU A 112 20.86 26.25 29.81
N HIS A 113 20.45 26.83 28.69
CA HIS A 113 20.61 26.24 27.34
C HIS A 113 20.17 24.78 27.24
N PHE A 114 19.15 24.39 28.06
CA PHE A 114 18.73 22.99 28.18
C PHE A 114 18.07 22.47 26.91
N LYS A 115 17.29 23.33 26.22
CA LYS A 115 16.62 22.97 24.94
C LYS A 115 17.60 22.46 23.88
N GLU A 116 18.84 22.95 23.86
CA GLU A 116 19.86 22.56 22.88
C GLU A 116 20.31 21.08 23.02
N LYS A 117 20.05 20.48 24.18
CA LYS A 117 20.40 19.09 24.49
C LYS A 117 19.25 18.11 24.25
N ILE A 118 18.07 18.61 23.87
CA ILE A 118 16.85 17.84 23.79
C ILE A 118 16.38 17.75 22.34
N SER A 119 16.07 16.55 21.90
CA SER A 119 15.41 16.28 20.63
C SER A 119 14.49 15.08 20.75
N VAL A 120 13.59 14.94 19.81
CA VAL A 120 12.78 13.72 19.56
C VAL A 120 13.23 13.08 18.25
N ALA A 121 12.95 11.80 18.08
CA ALA A 121 13.16 11.15 16.80
C ALA A 121 12.33 11.86 15.72
N SER A 122 12.95 12.12 14.56
CA SER A 122 12.31 12.73 13.41
C SER A 122 12.69 11.98 12.15
N TYR A 123 11.82 12.03 11.15
CA TYR A 123 11.99 11.31 9.91
C TYR A 123 11.79 12.22 8.70
N ALA A 124 12.61 12.00 7.66
CA ALA A 124 12.49 12.75 6.42
C ALA A 124 11.15 12.48 5.74
N THR A 125 10.51 13.52 5.25
CA THR A 125 9.23 13.47 4.54
C THR A 125 9.32 14.16 3.19
N VAL A 126 8.51 13.66 2.23
CA VAL A 126 8.32 14.28 0.91
C VAL A 126 6.85 14.12 0.53
N GLU A 127 6.23 15.19 0.06
CA GLU A 127 4.88 15.15 -0.50
C GLU A 127 4.94 15.04 -2.01
N VAL A 128 4.39 13.95 -2.55
CA VAL A 128 4.25 13.74 -4.00
C VAL A 128 3.09 12.81 -4.30
N GLY A 129 2.37 13.07 -5.41
CA GLY A 129 1.27 12.23 -5.85
C GLY A 129 0.05 12.24 -4.94
N GLY A 130 -0.11 13.26 -4.08
CA GLY A 130 -1.18 13.33 -3.09
C GLY A 130 -0.92 12.48 -1.84
N VAL A 131 0.32 12.04 -1.65
CA VAL A 131 0.79 11.22 -0.53
C VAL A 131 2.01 11.87 0.11
N ILE A 132 2.06 11.85 1.43
CA ILE A 132 3.24 12.17 2.23
C ILE A 132 3.99 10.87 2.48
N TRP A 133 5.21 10.81 1.95
CA TRP A 133 6.13 9.68 2.09
C TRP A 133 7.10 9.96 3.23
N ALA A 134 7.46 8.91 3.96
CA ALA A 134 8.43 8.97 5.06
C ALA A 134 9.60 8.02 4.81
N TYR A 135 10.79 8.40 5.25
CA TYR A 135 11.96 7.53 5.29
C TYR A 135 12.40 7.33 6.74
N LEU A 136 12.28 6.10 7.23
CA LEU A 136 12.53 5.75 8.63
C LEU A 136 13.95 5.18 8.89
N GLY A 137 14.76 5.09 7.84
CA GLY A 137 16.15 4.59 7.93
C GLY A 137 17.15 5.66 8.35
N ALA A 138 18.41 5.25 8.41
CA ALA A 138 19.51 6.15 8.70
C ALA A 138 19.67 7.21 7.60
N PRO A 139 19.84 8.51 7.94
CA PRO A 139 19.85 9.59 6.94
C PRO A 139 20.90 9.42 5.84
N GLU A 140 22.06 8.86 6.16
CA GLU A 140 23.16 8.60 5.23
C GLU A 140 22.87 7.48 4.21
N GLN A 141 21.85 6.67 4.49
CA GLN A 141 21.42 5.56 3.62
C GLN A 141 20.14 5.91 2.83
N ARG A 142 19.65 7.17 2.97
CA ARG A 142 18.41 7.59 2.35
C ARG A 142 18.53 7.60 0.82
N PRO A 143 17.75 6.77 0.11
CA PRO A 143 17.73 6.76 -1.34
C PRO A 143 16.96 7.97 -1.89
N ALA A 144 17.10 8.23 -3.18
CA ALA A 144 16.16 9.11 -3.88
C ALA A 144 14.73 8.55 -3.74
N LEU A 145 13.73 9.44 -3.68
CA LEU A 145 12.34 9.01 -3.70
C LEU A 145 12.03 8.30 -5.01
N PRO A 146 11.44 7.09 -5.00
CA PRO A 146 11.09 6.38 -6.22
C PRO A 146 10.03 7.16 -7.02
N THR A 147 10.18 7.18 -8.33
CA THR A 147 9.24 7.85 -9.22
C THR A 147 8.29 6.83 -9.83
N PHE A 148 7.01 6.94 -9.50
CA PHE A 148 5.94 6.16 -10.10
C PHE A 148 5.13 7.02 -11.08
N ALA A 149 4.59 6.44 -12.15
CA ALA A 149 3.76 7.18 -13.10
C ALA A 149 2.55 7.83 -12.42
N TRP A 150 1.86 7.10 -11.55
CA TRP A 150 0.71 7.63 -10.84
C TRP A 150 1.04 8.84 -9.94
N THR A 151 2.25 8.90 -9.35
CA THR A 151 2.65 10.05 -8.53
C THR A 151 2.90 11.30 -9.36
N GLN A 152 3.18 11.14 -10.64
CA GLN A 152 3.45 12.24 -11.58
C GLN A 152 2.22 12.63 -12.42
N ALA A 153 1.17 11.81 -12.41
CA ALA A 153 -0.07 12.11 -13.13
C ALA A 153 -0.75 13.36 -12.56
N PRO A 154 -1.47 14.15 -13.38
CA PRO A 154 -2.25 15.28 -12.88
C PRO A 154 -3.26 14.85 -11.80
N ALA A 155 -3.59 15.72 -10.86
CA ALA A 155 -4.53 15.42 -9.78
C ALA A 155 -5.92 14.96 -10.27
N THR A 156 -6.32 15.44 -11.45
CA THR A 156 -7.56 15.01 -12.12
C THR A 156 -7.49 13.57 -12.64
N HIS A 157 -6.30 13.07 -12.94
CA HIS A 157 -6.07 11.75 -13.55
C HIS A 157 -5.66 10.68 -12.55
N ARG A 158 -5.52 11.01 -11.28
CA ARG A 158 -5.18 10.06 -10.21
C ARG A 158 -6.13 10.15 -9.03
N HIS A 159 -6.22 9.07 -8.31
CA HIS A 159 -6.90 8.98 -7.02
C HIS A 159 -6.09 8.10 -6.09
N VAL A 160 -6.06 8.46 -4.81
CA VAL A 160 -5.43 7.66 -3.75
C VAL A 160 -6.35 7.63 -2.55
N SER A 161 -6.61 6.43 -2.06
CA SER A 161 -7.33 6.18 -0.80
C SER A 161 -6.49 5.31 0.12
N LYS A 162 -6.90 5.18 1.38
CA LYS A 162 -6.29 4.22 2.29
C LYS A 162 -7.32 3.60 3.22
N VAL A 163 -7.05 2.38 3.68
CA VAL A 163 -7.91 1.65 4.60
C VAL A 163 -7.10 0.81 5.56
N VAL A 164 -7.50 0.77 6.82
CA VAL A 164 -6.92 -0.12 7.83
C VAL A 164 -7.42 -1.54 7.60
N GLN A 165 -6.48 -2.47 7.55
CA GLN A 165 -6.72 -3.90 7.57
C GLN A 165 -6.14 -4.49 8.85
N GLU A 166 -6.99 -5.18 9.65
CA GLU A 166 -6.64 -5.67 10.98
C GLU A 166 -5.95 -7.05 10.91
N THR A 167 -4.89 -7.12 10.12
CA THR A 167 -4.02 -8.30 9.98
C THR A 167 -2.61 -7.89 9.56
N ASN A 168 -1.67 -8.81 9.65
CA ASN A 168 -0.27 -8.61 9.25
C ASN A 168 -0.17 -8.25 7.76
N TRP A 169 0.72 -7.34 7.46
CA TRP A 169 0.97 -6.79 6.11
C TRP A 169 1.21 -7.87 5.05
N LEU A 170 1.91 -8.95 5.41
CA LEU A 170 2.24 -10.01 4.48
C LEU A 170 1.01 -10.79 4.01
N GLN A 171 -0.04 -10.92 4.85
CA GLN A 171 -1.30 -11.55 4.45
C GLN A 171 -2.03 -10.72 3.38
N GLY A 172 -2.07 -9.40 3.57
CA GLY A 172 -2.63 -8.49 2.58
C GLY A 172 -1.87 -8.55 1.25
N LEU A 173 -0.54 -8.45 1.32
CA LEU A 173 0.33 -8.52 0.15
C LEU A 173 0.19 -9.86 -0.59
N GLU A 174 0.21 -10.98 0.11
CA GLU A 174 0.05 -12.31 -0.50
C GLU A 174 -1.29 -12.45 -1.22
N GLY A 175 -2.38 -11.94 -0.63
CA GLY A 175 -3.67 -11.86 -1.30
C GLY A 175 -3.64 -10.96 -2.54
N GLY A 176 -2.94 -9.84 -2.48
CA GLY A 176 -2.81 -8.94 -3.63
C GLY A 176 -2.05 -9.52 -4.80
N VAL A 177 -0.95 -10.24 -4.56
CA VAL A 177 -0.17 -10.86 -5.63
C VAL A 177 -0.73 -12.21 -6.11
N ASP A 178 -1.69 -12.80 -5.38
CA ASP A 178 -2.44 -13.96 -5.86
C ASP A 178 -3.49 -13.52 -6.90
N THR A 179 -3.40 -14.01 -8.12
CA THR A 179 -4.38 -13.78 -9.18
C THR A 179 -5.36 -14.96 -9.36
N SER A 180 -5.15 -16.06 -8.64
CA SER A 180 -5.95 -17.28 -8.82
C SER A 180 -7.28 -17.23 -8.05
N HIS A 181 -7.35 -16.50 -6.93
CA HIS A 181 -8.59 -16.35 -6.15
C HIS A 181 -9.63 -15.47 -6.84
N ALA A 182 -9.17 -14.45 -7.58
CA ALA A 182 -10.03 -13.39 -8.09
C ALA A 182 -11.25 -13.91 -8.92
N PRO A 183 -11.10 -14.84 -9.88
CA PRO A 183 -12.24 -15.36 -10.63
C PRO A 183 -13.17 -16.26 -9.83
N ILE A 184 -12.79 -16.67 -8.63
CA ILE A 184 -13.59 -17.50 -7.73
C ILE A 184 -14.30 -16.62 -6.72
N MET A 185 -13.53 -15.90 -5.91
CA MET A 185 -14.04 -15.12 -4.78
C MET A 185 -14.86 -13.92 -5.22
N HIS A 186 -14.41 -13.21 -6.27
CA HIS A 186 -15.06 -11.98 -6.74
C HIS A 186 -16.10 -12.19 -7.84
N ARG A 187 -16.51 -13.42 -8.13
CA ARG A 187 -17.51 -13.64 -9.19
C ARG A 187 -18.93 -13.37 -8.73
N VAL A 188 -19.72 -12.86 -9.66
CA VAL A 188 -21.18 -12.81 -9.58
C VAL A 188 -21.79 -13.90 -10.48
N PHE A 189 -23.01 -14.35 -10.17
CA PHE A 189 -23.57 -15.54 -10.85
C PHE A 189 -24.39 -15.18 -12.10
N LYS A 190 -24.84 -13.92 -12.23
CA LYS A 190 -25.66 -13.47 -13.34
C LYS A 190 -24.90 -12.49 -14.24
N ALA A 191 -25.10 -12.61 -15.55
CA ALA A 191 -24.47 -11.73 -16.54
C ALA A 191 -24.98 -10.29 -16.47
N ASP A 192 -26.21 -10.10 -16.06
CA ASP A 192 -26.89 -8.82 -15.86
C ASP A 192 -26.76 -8.27 -14.42
N SER A 193 -25.96 -8.91 -13.59
CA SER A 193 -25.74 -8.43 -12.21
C SER A 193 -25.22 -7.00 -12.18
N THR A 194 -25.81 -6.18 -11.33
CA THR A 194 -25.34 -4.82 -11.00
C THR A 194 -24.36 -4.81 -9.82
N ARG A 195 -24.16 -5.97 -9.15
CA ARG A 195 -23.21 -6.08 -8.06
C ARG A 195 -21.78 -6.03 -8.55
N PRO A 196 -20.87 -5.46 -7.74
CA PRO A 196 -19.44 -5.52 -8.00
C PRO A 196 -18.93 -6.96 -8.10
N GLY A 197 -18.15 -7.26 -9.14
CA GLY A 197 -17.55 -8.57 -9.32
C GLY A 197 -17.37 -8.96 -10.78
N PHE A 198 -16.71 -10.09 -10.99
CA PHE A 198 -16.50 -10.63 -12.32
C PHE A 198 -17.73 -11.42 -12.80
N LYS A 199 -18.30 -10.97 -13.90
CA LYS A 199 -19.47 -11.61 -14.52
C LYS A 199 -19.11 -12.95 -15.16
N PRO A 200 -20.06 -13.88 -15.36
CA PRO A 200 -19.81 -15.16 -16.02
C PRO A 200 -19.16 -15.04 -17.40
N THR A 201 -19.41 -13.94 -18.11
CA THR A 201 -18.82 -13.65 -19.43
C THR A 201 -17.38 -13.15 -19.38
N HIS A 202 -16.90 -12.73 -18.22
CA HIS A 202 -15.54 -12.19 -18.07
C HIS A 202 -14.50 -13.27 -18.34
N PRO A 203 -13.41 -12.98 -19.08
CA PRO A 203 -12.34 -13.95 -19.37
C PRO A 203 -11.83 -14.70 -18.14
N PHE A 204 -11.68 -14.05 -17.00
CA PHE A 204 -11.29 -14.65 -15.75
C PHE A 204 -12.19 -15.79 -15.30
N VAL A 205 -13.52 -15.60 -15.40
CA VAL A 205 -14.51 -16.58 -14.93
C VAL A 205 -14.68 -17.72 -15.95
N ARG A 206 -14.58 -17.39 -17.25
CA ARG A 206 -14.69 -18.38 -18.33
C ARG A 206 -13.50 -19.34 -18.42
N SER A 207 -12.33 -18.88 -18.00
CA SER A 207 -11.08 -19.63 -18.13
C SER A 207 -10.94 -20.67 -17.02
N LYS A 208 -10.11 -21.66 -17.27
CA LYS A 208 -9.62 -22.61 -16.25
C LYS A 208 -8.59 -21.93 -15.35
N ALA A 209 -8.05 -22.70 -14.39
CA ALA A 209 -6.96 -22.25 -13.53
C ALA A 209 -5.80 -21.64 -14.35
N PRO A 210 -5.18 -20.54 -13.89
CA PRO A 210 -4.10 -19.89 -14.63
C PRO A 210 -2.81 -20.71 -14.59
N THR A 211 -2.03 -20.62 -15.67
CA THR A 211 -0.60 -20.86 -15.60
C THR A 211 0.09 -19.57 -15.22
N LEU A 212 0.86 -19.56 -14.12
CA LEU A 212 1.61 -18.40 -13.70
C LEU A 212 3.05 -18.45 -14.21
N VAL A 213 3.49 -17.36 -14.82
CA VAL A 213 4.88 -17.11 -15.21
C VAL A 213 5.39 -15.94 -14.38
N VAL A 214 6.58 -16.08 -13.79
CA VAL A 214 7.17 -15.06 -12.91
C VAL A 214 8.60 -14.81 -13.36
N ASP A 215 8.91 -13.58 -13.70
CA ASP A 215 10.23 -13.13 -14.15
C ASP A 215 10.81 -12.14 -13.11
N VAL A 216 11.91 -12.53 -12.48
CA VAL A 216 12.59 -11.71 -11.47
C VAL A 216 13.29 -10.52 -12.10
N THR A 217 13.15 -9.34 -11.50
CA THR A 217 13.73 -8.07 -11.93
C THR A 217 14.67 -7.49 -10.86
N ASP A 218 15.28 -6.35 -11.14
CA ASP A 218 16.10 -5.59 -10.20
C ASP A 218 15.28 -4.90 -9.09
N TYR A 219 13.97 -4.72 -9.30
CA TYR A 219 13.04 -4.11 -8.34
C TYR A 219 12.16 -5.12 -7.58
N GLY A 220 12.05 -6.34 -8.06
CA GLY A 220 11.16 -7.36 -7.53
C GLY A 220 10.88 -8.44 -8.57
N TYR A 221 9.68 -8.49 -9.13
CA TYR A 221 9.34 -9.35 -10.26
C TYR A 221 8.14 -8.80 -11.03
N GLN A 222 8.10 -9.13 -12.31
CA GLN A 222 6.88 -9.10 -13.11
C GLN A 222 6.29 -10.50 -13.20
N TYR A 223 4.98 -10.61 -13.34
CA TYR A 223 4.34 -11.90 -13.53
C TYR A 223 3.10 -11.79 -14.40
N ALA A 224 2.78 -12.89 -15.05
CA ALA A 224 1.62 -13.02 -15.91
C ALA A 224 0.78 -14.21 -15.52
N SER A 225 -0.54 -14.04 -15.57
CA SER A 225 -1.50 -15.13 -15.51
C SER A 225 -1.99 -15.43 -16.92
N LEU A 226 -1.70 -16.65 -17.38
CA LEU A 226 -2.09 -17.16 -18.69
C LEU A 226 -3.30 -18.09 -18.52
N ARG A 227 -4.43 -17.71 -19.13
CA ARG A 227 -5.69 -18.43 -19.01
C ARG A 227 -6.21 -18.84 -20.38
N PRO A 228 -6.23 -20.14 -20.72
CA PRO A 228 -6.84 -20.62 -21.97
C PRO A 228 -8.32 -20.23 -22.03
N LEU A 229 -8.74 -19.53 -23.08
CA LEU A 229 -10.14 -19.17 -23.32
C LEU A 229 -10.84 -20.19 -24.22
N ASP A 230 -10.15 -20.57 -25.29
CA ASP A 230 -10.59 -21.55 -26.28
C ASP A 230 -9.35 -22.23 -26.90
N GLU A 231 -9.54 -22.94 -28.02
CA GLU A 231 -8.43 -23.63 -28.72
C GLU A 231 -7.42 -22.66 -29.35
N ALA A 232 -7.88 -21.48 -29.76
CA ALA A 232 -7.07 -20.49 -30.47
C ALA A 232 -6.52 -19.37 -29.60
N ASN A 233 -7.14 -19.08 -28.44
CA ASN A 233 -6.86 -17.86 -27.67
C ASN A 233 -6.54 -18.13 -26.21
N ILE A 234 -5.69 -17.24 -25.66
CA ILE A 234 -5.42 -17.12 -24.23
C ILE A 234 -5.75 -15.72 -23.75
N HIS A 235 -6.23 -15.61 -22.55
CA HIS A 235 -6.30 -14.36 -21.80
C HIS A 235 -5.02 -14.21 -21.01
N VAL A 236 -4.33 -13.10 -21.20
CA VAL A 236 -3.09 -12.74 -20.50
C VAL A 236 -3.37 -11.51 -19.65
N ARG A 237 -2.97 -11.56 -18.39
CA ARG A 237 -2.98 -10.41 -17.51
C ARG A 237 -1.66 -10.33 -16.76
N THR A 238 -0.99 -9.20 -16.86
CA THR A 238 0.32 -8.96 -16.28
C THR A 238 0.22 -8.12 -15.01
N TYR A 239 1.27 -8.17 -14.21
CA TYR A 239 1.38 -7.46 -12.95
C TYR A 239 2.84 -7.12 -12.67
N GLN A 240 3.08 -6.05 -11.91
CA GLN A 240 4.38 -5.73 -11.35
C GLN A 240 4.33 -5.83 -9.84
N PHE A 241 5.34 -6.45 -9.24
CA PHE A 241 5.59 -6.41 -7.80
C PHE A 241 6.93 -5.71 -7.54
N ILE A 242 6.89 -4.63 -6.78
CA ILE A 242 8.06 -3.84 -6.42
C ILE A 242 8.26 -3.95 -4.92
N LEU A 243 9.45 -4.39 -4.51
CA LEU A 243 9.78 -4.53 -3.09
C LEU A 243 9.67 -3.19 -2.36
N PRO A 244 9.26 -3.21 -1.08
CA PRO A 244 8.87 -4.41 -0.33
C PRO A 244 7.39 -4.74 -0.44
N PHE A 245 6.50 -3.84 -0.87
CA PHE A 245 5.06 -3.98 -0.70
C PHE A 245 4.20 -3.28 -1.77
N HIS A 246 4.73 -2.98 -2.96
CA HIS A 246 3.96 -2.33 -4.04
C HIS A 246 3.51 -3.33 -5.10
N GLN A 247 2.27 -3.20 -5.55
CA GLN A 247 1.77 -3.91 -6.73
C GLN A 247 1.19 -2.93 -7.75
N ILE A 248 1.44 -3.19 -9.03
CA ILE A 248 0.80 -2.54 -10.17
C ILE A 248 -0.02 -3.59 -10.91
N ARG A 249 -1.26 -3.25 -11.26
CA ARG A 249 -2.18 -4.12 -12.00
C ARG A 249 -3.00 -3.31 -13.02
N PRO A 250 -3.45 -3.91 -14.11
CA PRO A 250 -4.41 -3.28 -15.00
C PRO A 250 -5.80 -3.27 -14.34
N SER A 251 -6.60 -2.27 -14.65
CA SER A 251 -7.97 -2.14 -14.19
C SER A 251 -8.81 -1.39 -15.23
N GLN A 252 -10.07 -1.17 -14.93
CA GLN A 252 -10.98 -0.36 -15.72
C GLN A 252 -11.68 0.63 -14.80
N SER A 253 -11.85 1.86 -15.28
CA SER A 253 -12.68 2.87 -14.64
C SER A 253 -14.14 2.44 -14.60
N GLU A 254 -14.95 3.10 -13.80
CA GLU A 254 -16.41 2.91 -13.83
C GLU A 254 -17.00 3.29 -15.22
N GLY A 255 -16.34 4.19 -15.96
CA GLY A 255 -16.65 4.53 -17.35
C GLY A 255 -16.16 3.52 -18.40
N GLY A 256 -15.43 2.46 -17.98
CA GLY A 256 -14.98 1.36 -18.83
C GLY A 256 -13.69 1.61 -19.61
N HIS A 257 -13.02 2.77 -19.45
CA HIS A 257 -11.71 3.00 -20.07
C HIS A 257 -10.57 2.36 -19.24
N PRO A 258 -9.45 1.96 -19.86
CA PRO A 258 -8.33 1.37 -19.16
C PRO A 258 -7.70 2.34 -18.16
N ILE A 259 -7.39 1.85 -16.96
CA ILE A 259 -6.63 2.55 -15.93
C ILE A 259 -5.58 1.62 -15.34
N MET A 260 -4.55 2.20 -14.71
CA MET A 260 -3.64 1.48 -13.85
C MET A 260 -4.11 1.59 -12.41
N SER A 261 -4.06 0.49 -11.70
CA SER A 261 -4.36 0.42 -10.28
C SER A 261 -3.20 -0.19 -9.51
N GLY A 262 -3.14 0.07 -8.22
CA GLY A 262 -2.20 -0.61 -7.36
C GLY A 262 -2.57 -0.57 -5.89
N HIS A 263 -1.85 -1.41 -5.15
CA HIS A 263 -1.91 -1.43 -3.70
C HIS A 263 -0.53 -1.28 -3.11
N ILE A 264 -0.48 -0.70 -1.90
CA ILE A 264 0.72 -0.61 -1.09
C ILE A 264 0.33 -1.05 0.32
N TRP A 265 0.87 -2.20 0.78
CA TRP A 265 0.56 -2.76 2.10
C TRP A 265 1.57 -2.29 3.12
N VAL A 266 1.30 -1.17 3.77
CA VAL A 266 2.20 -0.53 4.74
C VAL A 266 1.96 -1.09 6.14
N PRO A 267 2.93 -1.77 6.76
CA PRO A 267 2.78 -2.22 8.14
C PRO A 267 2.64 -1.04 9.10
N MET A 268 1.55 -0.98 9.83
CA MET A 268 1.41 -0.10 10.99
C MET A 268 2.18 -0.67 12.18
N ASP A 269 1.99 -1.97 12.40
CA ASP A 269 2.67 -2.82 13.37
C ASP A 269 2.62 -4.29 12.88
N ASP A 270 2.96 -5.24 13.72
CA ASP A 270 2.96 -6.67 13.37
C ASP A 270 1.56 -7.23 13.04
N GLU A 271 0.48 -6.57 13.49
CA GLU A 271 -0.89 -7.09 13.42
C GLU A 271 -1.86 -6.20 12.62
N ASN A 272 -1.43 -5.02 12.21
CA ASN A 272 -2.27 -4.06 11.49
C ASN A 272 -1.52 -3.48 10.30
N THR A 273 -2.25 -3.29 9.21
CA THR A 273 -1.73 -2.79 7.93
C THR A 273 -2.55 -1.59 7.48
N MET A 274 -1.90 -0.53 7.03
CA MET A 274 -2.53 0.52 6.25
C MET A 274 -2.37 0.18 4.77
N VAL A 275 -3.46 -0.11 4.10
CA VAL A 275 -3.46 -0.41 2.66
C VAL A 275 -3.77 0.87 1.91
N PHE A 276 -2.78 1.39 1.19
CA PHE A 276 -2.99 2.47 0.24
C PHE A 276 -3.43 1.88 -1.10
N ASN A 277 -4.50 2.43 -1.66
CA ASN A 277 -5.00 2.08 -2.99
C ASN A 277 -4.83 3.29 -3.89
N TRP A 278 -4.40 3.06 -5.11
CA TRP A 278 -4.28 4.14 -6.07
C TRP A 278 -4.75 3.69 -7.45
N ASP A 279 -5.38 4.62 -8.14
CA ASP A 279 -5.77 4.50 -9.54
C ASP A 279 -5.25 5.70 -10.31
N TYR A 280 -4.84 5.49 -11.56
CA TYR A 280 -4.56 6.59 -12.47
C TYR A 280 -4.87 6.22 -13.91
N SER A 281 -5.18 7.25 -14.70
CA SER A 281 -5.40 7.17 -16.13
C SER A 281 -4.35 8.01 -16.86
N GLU A 282 -3.84 7.50 -17.97
CA GLU A 282 -2.95 8.25 -18.86
C GLU A 282 -3.71 9.09 -19.89
N THR A 283 -4.94 8.74 -20.18
CA THR A 283 -5.70 9.24 -21.34
C THR A 283 -6.86 10.16 -21.00
N ALA A 284 -7.43 10.04 -19.80
CA ALA A 284 -8.61 10.79 -19.42
C ALA A 284 -8.65 11.06 -17.90
N PRO A 285 -9.26 12.16 -17.44
CA PRO A 285 -9.53 12.36 -16.02
C PRO A 285 -10.35 11.23 -15.43
N LEU A 286 -10.07 10.88 -14.17
CA LEU A 286 -10.92 9.98 -13.39
C LEU A 286 -12.26 10.67 -13.08
N THR A 287 -13.32 9.91 -13.17
CA THR A 287 -14.69 10.37 -12.86
C THR A 287 -14.92 10.46 -11.35
N ASP A 288 -16.00 11.10 -10.93
CA ASP A 288 -16.43 11.10 -9.53
C ASP A 288 -16.79 9.70 -9.05
N ASP A 289 -17.36 8.84 -9.92
CA ASP A 289 -17.65 7.46 -9.58
C ASP A 289 -16.37 6.63 -9.38
N ASP A 290 -15.31 6.86 -10.16
CA ASP A 290 -13.99 6.25 -9.92
C ASP A 290 -13.46 6.61 -8.53
N ARG A 291 -13.61 7.88 -8.12
CA ARG A 291 -13.15 8.39 -6.81
C ARG A 291 -14.00 7.89 -5.63
N LEU A 292 -15.24 7.52 -5.86
CA LEU A 292 -16.11 6.92 -4.84
C LEU A 292 -15.73 5.47 -4.54
N GLU A 293 -14.98 4.80 -5.39
CA GLU A 293 -14.48 3.41 -5.21
C GLU A 293 -15.55 2.42 -4.70
N ARG A 294 -16.83 2.63 -5.06
CA ARG A 294 -17.94 1.82 -4.56
C ARG A 294 -17.77 0.34 -4.90
N ARG A 295 -17.31 0.07 -6.12
CA ARG A 295 -17.05 -1.30 -6.58
C ARG A 295 -15.99 -2.00 -5.72
N LEU A 296 -15.02 -1.26 -5.22
CA LEU A 296 -13.93 -1.80 -4.41
C LEU A 296 -14.28 -1.86 -2.92
N GLY A 297 -15.13 -0.96 -2.43
CA GLY A 297 -15.46 -0.83 -1.01
C GLY A 297 -14.35 -0.14 -0.21
N ASN A 298 -13.64 0.82 -0.84
CA ASN A 298 -12.56 1.60 -0.23
C ASN A 298 -12.90 3.09 -0.10
N GLY A 299 -13.94 3.54 -0.80
CA GLY A 299 -14.27 4.95 -0.87
C GLY A 299 -14.93 5.51 0.41
N PRO A 300 -15.24 6.81 0.41
CA PRO A 300 -15.73 7.52 1.60
C PRO A 300 -17.10 7.05 2.11
N LEU A 301 -17.84 6.28 1.33
CA LEU A 301 -19.10 5.66 1.75
C LEU A 301 -18.89 4.35 2.52
N ASP A 302 -17.74 3.70 2.33
CA ASP A 302 -17.41 2.39 2.91
C ASP A 302 -16.33 2.47 3.97
N VAL A 303 -15.56 3.57 4.01
CA VAL A 303 -14.43 3.79 4.91
C VAL A 303 -14.60 5.11 5.64
N ASP A 304 -14.58 5.07 6.95
CA ASP A 304 -14.57 6.26 7.80
C ASP A 304 -13.30 7.08 7.56
N GLN A 305 -13.42 8.33 7.14
CA GLN A 305 -12.30 9.15 6.71
C GLN A 305 -11.47 9.73 7.88
N GLY A 306 -11.92 9.61 9.11
CA GLY A 306 -11.16 10.02 10.30
C GLY A 306 -10.29 8.89 10.85
N THR A 307 -10.75 7.65 10.74
CA THR A 307 -10.07 6.46 11.29
C THR A 307 -9.54 5.51 10.22
N PHE A 308 -9.93 5.68 8.96
CA PHE A 308 -9.67 4.81 7.82
C PHE A 308 -10.12 3.36 8.04
N ARG A 309 -11.09 3.13 8.90
CA ARG A 309 -11.68 1.82 9.16
C ARG A 309 -12.88 1.59 8.26
N SER A 310 -12.93 0.40 7.67
CA SER A 310 -14.09 0.00 6.88
C SER A 310 -15.34 -0.13 7.75
N THR A 311 -16.47 0.34 7.24
CA THR A 311 -17.79 0.14 7.84
C THR A 311 -18.16 -1.35 7.89
N ARG A 312 -17.73 -2.12 6.86
CA ARG A 312 -17.80 -3.58 6.82
C ARG A 312 -16.51 -4.17 7.39
N ASN A 313 -16.57 -4.74 8.59
CA ASN A 313 -15.39 -5.21 9.30
C ASN A 313 -15.69 -6.47 10.12
N ARG A 314 -14.71 -6.99 10.81
CA ARG A 314 -14.80 -8.20 11.63
C ARG A 314 -15.93 -8.15 12.68
N ARG A 315 -16.22 -6.96 13.25
CA ARG A 315 -17.21 -6.80 14.32
C ARG A 315 -18.66 -7.03 13.86
N ASN A 316 -18.91 -6.85 12.55
CA ASN A 316 -20.23 -7.08 11.95
C ASN A 316 -20.20 -8.18 10.87
N ASN A 317 -19.19 -9.08 10.93
CA ASN A 317 -18.97 -10.14 9.96
C ASN A 317 -18.96 -9.62 8.52
N TYR A 318 -18.41 -8.42 8.29
CA TYR A 318 -18.35 -7.73 6.99
C TYR A 318 -19.71 -7.57 6.30
N MET A 319 -20.78 -7.54 7.10
CA MET A 319 -22.18 -7.51 6.64
C MET A 319 -22.49 -8.62 5.62
N LEU A 320 -21.93 -9.81 5.82
CA LEU A 320 -22.14 -10.98 4.98
C LEU A 320 -23.62 -11.32 4.88
N ASP A 321 -24.17 -11.34 3.68
CA ASP A 321 -25.53 -11.79 3.37
C ASP A 321 -25.50 -13.21 2.80
N ARG A 322 -26.03 -14.17 3.55
CA ARG A 322 -26.08 -15.60 3.16
C ARG A 322 -27.04 -15.88 2.03
N GLN A 323 -28.09 -15.07 1.84
CA GLN A 323 -28.97 -15.20 0.69
C GLN A 323 -28.30 -14.72 -0.59
N VAL A 324 -27.63 -13.57 -0.53
CA VAL A 324 -26.80 -13.07 -1.63
C VAL A 324 -25.69 -14.07 -1.98
N GLN A 325 -25.03 -14.64 -0.95
CA GLN A 325 -24.02 -15.69 -1.14
C GLN A 325 -24.57 -16.90 -1.89
N LYS A 326 -25.79 -17.28 -1.62
CA LYS A 326 -26.42 -18.44 -2.25
C LYS A 326 -26.86 -18.18 -3.69
N THR A 327 -27.26 -16.96 -4.03
CA THR A 327 -28.01 -16.70 -5.28
C THR A 327 -27.39 -15.68 -6.23
N GLU A 328 -26.45 -14.83 -5.77
CA GLU A 328 -25.99 -13.68 -6.55
C GLU A 328 -24.49 -13.55 -6.68
N SER A 329 -23.74 -13.77 -5.59
CA SER A 329 -22.27 -13.64 -5.57
C SER A 329 -21.62 -14.74 -4.75
N PHE A 330 -20.34 -15.04 -5.01
CA PHE A 330 -19.68 -16.17 -4.37
C PHE A 330 -19.46 -15.96 -2.86
N THR A 331 -19.24 -14.72 -2.43
CA THR A 331 -18.96 -14.40 -1.01
C THR A 331 -20.18 -13.90 -0.24
N GLY A 332 -21.12 -13.26 -0.91
CA GLY A 332 -22.21 -12.53 -0.23
C GLY A 332 -21.78 -11.26 0.47
N ILE A 333 -20.53 -10.82 0.27
CA ILE A 333 -19.96 -9.58 0.82
C ILE A 333 -19.88 -8.53 -0.27
N GLU A 334 -20.25 -7.29 0.06
CA GLU A 334 -20.21 -6.15 -0.85
C GLU A 334 -18.80 -5.54 -0.88
N GLY A 335 -18.35 -5.13 -2.09
CA GLY A 335 -17.03 -4.52 -2.31
C GLY A 335 -15.92 -5.55 -2.53
N ILE A 336 -15.23 -5.47 -3.67
CA ILE A 336 -14.19 -6.43 -4.06
C ILE A 336 -13.08 -6.49 -3.00
N ASN A 337 -12.50 -5.34 -2.62
CA ASN A 337 -11.42 -5.31 -1.64
C ASN A 337 -11.94 -5.57 -0.19
N THR A 338 -13.23 -5.38 0.06
CA THR A 338 -13.86 -5.79 1.32
C THR A 338 -13.91 -7.30 1.45
N GLN A 339 -14.15 -8.02 0.34
CA GLN A 339 -14.08 -9.48 0.30
C GLN A 339 -12.65 -9.95 0.62
N ASP A 340 -11.63 -9.32 0.03
CA ASP A 340 -10.23 -9.61 0.32
C ASP A 340 -9.90 -9.43 1.80
N ARG A 341 -10.25 -8.26 2.36
CA ARG A 341 -10.06 -7.98 3.79
C ARG A 341 -10.73 -9.02 4.67
N ALA A 342 -11.99 -9.38 4.36
CA ALA A 342 -12.73 -10.36 5.14
C ALA A 342 -12.02 -11.71 5.20
N ILE A 343 -11.54 -12.22 4.08
CA ILE A 343 -10.88 -13.51 4.00
C ILE A 343 -9.47 -13.44 4.61
N GLN A 344 -8.69 -12.43 4.30
CA GLN A 344 -7.34 -12.27 4.83
C GLN A 344 -7.33 -12.07 6.35
N GLU A 345 -8.25 -11.26 6.89
CA GLU A 345 -8.39 -11.09 8.34
C GLU A 345 -8.93 -12.35 9.04
N SER A 346 -9.70 -13.20 8.33
CA SER A 346 -10.21 -14.47 8.89
C SER A 346 -9.10 -15.47 9.22
N MET A 347 -7.92 -15.32 8.60
CA MET A 347 -6.74 -16.16 8.87
C MET A 347 -6.08 -15.86 10.23
N GLY A 348 -6.56 -14.83 10.95
CA GLY A 348 -5.97 -14.35 12.20
C GLY A 348 -5.04 -13.16 12.02
N ARG A 349 -4.51 -12.64 13.11
CA ARG A 349 -3.62 -11.47 13.08
C ARG A 349 -2.33 -11.77 12.31
N ILE A 350 -1.71 -12.90 12.59
CA ILE A 350 -0.54 -13.43 11.89
C ILE A 350 -0.79 -14.90 11.59
N VAL A 351 -0.84 -15.26 10.30
CA VAL A 351 -1.13 -16.63 9.89
C VAL A 351 0.06 -17.57 10.12
N TYR A 352 -0.22 -18.81 10.48
CA TYR A 352 0.77 -19.88 10.63
C TYR A 352 1.09 -20.53 9.29
N ARG A 353 2.03 -19.95 8.53
CA ARG A 353 2.43 -20.39 7.18
C ARG A 353 3.11 -21.75 7.13
N SER A 354 3.51 -22.30 8.27
CA SER A 354 4.01 -23.67 8.35
C SER A 354 2.93 -24.75 8.18
N ARG A 355 1.65 -24.36 8.19
CA ARG A 355 0.50 -25.25 7.96
C ARG A 355 -0.14 -25.07 6.58
N GLU A 356 0.40 -24.23 5.75
CA GLU A 356 -0.09 -24.00 4.38
C GLU A 356 0.32 -25.12 3.43
N HIS A 357 -0.44 -25.29 2.37
CA HIS A 357 -0.14 -26.18 1.26
C HIS A 357 -0.22 -25.40 -0.05
N LEU A 358 0.90 -24.84 -0.47
CA LEU A 358 0.98 -24.04 -1.68
C LEU A 358 1.11 -24.92 -2.92
N GLY A 359 0.42 -24.52 -4.00
CA GLY A 359 0.40 -25.18 -5.28
C GLY A 359 1.06 -24.36 -6.41
N PRO A 360 0.99 -24.85 -7.64
CA PRO A 360 1.53 -24.13 -8.81
C PRO A 360 0.90 -22.75 -9.06
N ALA A 361 -0.33 -22.54 -8.59
CA ALA A 361 -1.03 -21.24 -8.70
C ALA A 361 -0.47 -20.17 -7.74
N ASP A 362 0.32 -20.58 -6.75
CA ASP A 362 0.91 -19.69 -5.73
C ASP A 362 2.33 -19.22 -6.06
N LYS A 363 2.80 -19.41 -7.31
CA LYS A 363 4.19 -19.06 -7.71
C LYS A 363 4.55 -17.62 -7.39
N ALA A 364 3.64 -16.67 -7.57
CA ALA A 364 3.86 -15.26 -7.28
C ALA A 364 4.07 -15.03 -5.76
N VAL A 365 3.24 -15.65 -4.92
CA VAL A 365 3.36 -15.63 -3.45
C VAL A 365 4.70 -16.22 -3.00
N ILE A 366 5.06 -17.39 -3.55
CA ILE A 366 6.34 -18.05 -3.24
C ILE A 366 7.52 -17.15 -3.61
N GLN A 367 7.46 -16.49 -4.77
CA GLN A 367 8.53 -15.60 -5.22
C GLN A 367 8.62 -14.33 -4.37
N ALA A 368 7.49 -13.73 -3.96
CA ALA A 368 7.48 -12.61 -3.04
C ALA A 368 8.21 -12.95 -1.74
N ARG A 369 7.86 -14.07 -1.10
CA ARG A 369 8.51 -14.54 0.13
C ARG A 369 10.02 -14.74 -0.03
N ARG A 370 10.45 -15.34 -1.14
CA ARG A 370 11.89 -15.54 -1.44
C ARG A 370 12.65 -14.22 -1.53
N LEU A 371 12.09 -13.25 -2.25
CA LEU A 371 12.72 -11.93 -2.40
C LEU A 371 12.73 -11.13 -1.10
N LEU A 372 11.68 -11.22 -0.30
CA LEU A 372 11.61 -10.58 1.01
C LEU A 372 12.64 -11.18 1.99
N LEU A 373 12.78 -12.51 2.04
CA LEU A 373 13.84 -13.16 2.84
C LEU A 373 15.23 -12.79 2.35
N HIS A 374 15.42 -12.68 1.03
CA HIS A 374 16.68 -12.21 0.47
C HIS A 374 16.96 -10.75 0.85
N ALA A 375 15.95 -9.87 0.84
CA ALA A 375 16.09 -8.48 1.25
C ALA A 375 16.53 -8.37 2.73
N VAL A 376 15.90 -9.17 3.61
CA VAL A 376 16.29 -9.27 5.03
C VAL A 376 17.75 -9.69 5.16
N LYS A 377 18.16 -10.75 4.46
CA LYS A 377 19.55 -11.24 4.48
C LYS A 377 20.52 -10.15 3.99
N THR A 378 20.24 -9.54 2.83
CA THR A 378 21.08 -8.50 2.24
C THR A 378 21.31 -7.34 3.22
N VAL A 379 20.26 -6.87 3.89
CA VAL A 379 20.37 -5.76 4.86
C VAL A 379 21.14 -6.20 6.11
N SER A 380 20.94 -7.43 6.60
CA SER A 380 21.69 -7.95 7.76
C SER A 380 23.20 -8.07 7.49
N GLU A 381 23.58 -8.24 6.23
CA GLU A 381 24.96 -8.27 5.76
C GLU A 381 25.50 -6.88 5.37
N GLY A 382 24.76 -5.80 5.64
CA GLY A 382 25.13 -4.41 5.35
C GLY A 382 24.91 -3.97 3.90
N GLY A 383 24.30 -4.81 3.07
CA GLY A 383 24.03 -4.53 1.66
C GLY A 383 22.77 -3.67 1.43
N THR A 384 22.53 -3.32 0.17
CA THR A 384 21.34 -2.59 -0.28
C THR A 384 20.35 -3.55 -0.92
N PRO A 385 19.11 -3.65 -0.41
CA PRO A 385 18.11 -4.54 -0.98
C PRO A 385 17.62 -4.05 -2.36
N ARG A 386 17.03 -4.94 -3.15
CA ARG A 386 16.43 -4.61 -4.44
C ARG A 386 15.31 -3.60 -4.29
N GLY A 387 15.06 -2.77 -5.33
CA GLY A 387 13.94 -1.84 -5.36
C GLY A 387 14.07 -0.62 -4.45
N VAL A 388 15.23 -0.40 -3.83
CA VAL A 388 15.47 0.78 -2.95
C VAL A 388 15.60 2.06 -3.76
N ALA A 389 16.36 2.03 -4.84
CA ALA A 389 16.60 3.19 -5.68
C ALA A 389 16.22 2.82 -7.13
N GLY A 390 15.22 3.49 -7.64
CA GLY A 390 14.82 3.26 -9.01
C GLY A 390 13.73 4.22 -9.48
N THR A 391 13.63 4.35 -10.78
CA THR A 391 12.48 4.98 -11.40
C THR A 391 11.56 3.86 -11.91
N TYR A 392 10.35 3.85 -11.44
CA TYR A 392 9.30 2.92 -11.83
C TYR A 392 8.28 3.59 -12.75
N TYR A 393 8.64 4.74 -13.28
CA TYR A 393 7.78 5.56 -14.14
C TYR A 393 7.30 4.80 -15.37
N ALA A 394 8.19 4.01 -16.00
CA ALA A 394 7.87 3.24 -17.20
C ALA A 394 7.09 1.95 -16.94
N LEU A 395 6.97 1.49 -15.68
CA LEU A 395 6.32 0.21 -15.40
C LEU A 395 4.81 0.30 -15.57
N ARG A 396 4.27 -0.61 -16.36
CA ARG A 396 2.84 -0.81 -16.59
C ARG A 396 2.47 -2.26 -16.35
N ALA A 397 1.18 -2.48 -16.22
CA ALA A 397 0.56 -3.80 -16.22
C ALA A 397 -0.58 -3.79 -17.24
N VAL A 398 -0.70 -4.84 -18.01
CA VAL A 398 -1.63 -4.90 -19.15
C VAL A 398 -2.47 -6.17 -19.12
N GLU A 399 -3.61 -6.11 -19.77
CA GLU A 399 -4.55 -7.23 -19.88
C GLU A 399 -5.05 -7.31 -21.32
N GLY A 400 -5.02 -8.51 -21.90
CA GLY A 400 -5.47 -8.69 -23.28
C GLY A 400 -5.73 -10.14 -23.63
N VAL A 401 -6.31 -10.36 -24.81
CA VAL A 401 -6.49 -11.67 -25.42
C VAL A 401 -5.49 -11.80 -26.56
N LEU A 402 -4.69 -12.85 -26.51
CA LEU A 402 -3.67 -13.16 -27.53
C LEU A 402 -3.93 -14.52 -28.17
N PRO A 403 -3.39 -14.77 -29.39
CA PRO A 403 -3.29 -16.12 -29.93
C PRO A 403 -2.56 -17.04 -28.94
N ARG A 404 -2.98 -18.31 -28.88
CA ARG A 404 -2.47 -19.26 -27.89
C ARG A 404 -0.97 -19.57 -28.03
N ASP A 405 -0.44 -19.46 -29.23
CA ASP A 405 0.96 -19.68 -29.62
C ASP A 405 1.82 -18.40 -29.56
N ALA A 406 1.21 -17.23 -29.30
CA ALA A 406 1.96 -15.97 -29.20
C ALA A 406 2.87 -15.95 -27.96
N ASP A 407 4.08 -15.43 -28.12
CA ASP A 407 4.88 -15.03 -26.97
C ASP A 407 4.30 -13.74 -26.38
N TRP A 408 3.67 -13.89 -25.22
CA TRP A 408 3.02 -12.79 -24.53
C TRP A 408 4.01 -11.67 -24.15
N ARG A 409 5.29 -12.02 -23.92
CA ARG A 409 6.30 -11.02 -23.58
C ARG A 409 6.57 -10.12 -24.77
N GLU A 410 6.80 -10.69 -25.94
CA GLU A 410 7.01 -9.94 -27.17
C GLU A 410 5.77 -9.10 -27.52
N ALA A 411 4.59 -9.70 -27.40
CA ALA A 411 3.34 -9.04 -27.77
C ALA A 411 2.97 -7.85 -26.84
N LEU A 412 3.27 -7.94 -25.54
CA LEU A 412 2.83 -6.95 -24.55
C LEU A 412 3.96 -6.05 -24.03
N THR A 413 5.23 -6.30 -24.34
CA THR A 413 6.35 -5.46 -23.89
C THR A 413 6.19 -3.99 -24.27
N PRO A 414 5.74 -3.63 -25.48
CA PRO A 414 5.55 -2.22 -25.84
C PRO A 414 4.57 -1.48 -24.92
N GLU A 415 3.51 -2.17 -24.50
CA GLU A 415 2.48 -1.60 -23.60
C GLU A 415 2.90 -1.62 -22.13
N MET A 416 3.78 -2.57 -21.74
CA MET A 416 4.31 -2.70 -20.39
C MET A 416 5.44 -1.71 -20.09
N SER A 417 6.01 -1.07 -21.12
CA SER A 417 7.15 -0.15 -21.03
C SER A 417 6.78 1.16 -21.71
N ALA A 418 5.97 1.99 -21.06
CA ALA A 418 5.56 3.27 -21.64
C ALA A 418 6.72 4.25 -21.74
N THR A 419 6.83 4.90 -22.88
CA THR A 419 7.73 6.04 -23.09
C THR A 419 7.28 7.21 -22.22
N ARG A 420 8.24 7.95 -21.65
CA ARG A 420 7.97 9.17 -20.88
C ARG A 420 7.09 10.08 -21.72
N ILE A 421 5.89 10.43 -21.24
CA ILE A 421 5.13 11.53 -21.83
C ILE A 421 5.93 12.79 -21.50
N GLU A 422 6.51 13.46 -22.50
CA GLU A 422 7.09 14.78 -22.31
C GLU A 422 5.97 15.69 -21.78
N GLN A 423 6.14 16.18 -20.56
CA GLN A 423 5.26 17.21 -20.04
C GLN A 423 5.47 18.44 -20.91
N THR A 424 4.52 18.71 -21.78
CA THR A 424 4.39 20.04 -22.37
C THR A 424 3.98 20.97 -21.22
N VAL A 425 4.91 21.82 -20.81
CA VAL A 425 4.78 22.87 -19.79
C VAL A 425 3.70 23.86 -20.17
#